data_2155ac6cae5a721f8409e3d7da7c5537
#
_entry.id   2155ac6cae5a721f8409e3d7da7c5537
#
_cell.length_a   1.000
_cell.length_b   1.000
_cell.length_c   1.000
_cell.angle_alpha   90.00
_cell.angle_beta   90.00
_cell.angle_gamma   90.00
#
_symmetry.space_group_name_H-M   'P 1'
#
loop_
_entity.id
_entity.type
_entity.pdbx_description
1 polymer ?
#
loop_
_entity_poly.entity_id
_entity_poly.type
_entity_poly.pdbx_seq_one_letter_code
_entity_poly.pdbx_strand_id
1 'polypeptide(L)'
;HDALPIFDTRQEFLETRKNATFSRRLTSAIEERLKNGEQTMLLLNRRGFSSFVTCRSCGHRVECPNCAVTLTFHRRDRRLLCHYCDHAERVPSVCPKCQSDHIQFIGTGSEKVEEELHQMFPEARIARMDRDTVSGKRHFESILQGFREGSFDILVGTQMIAKGHDIPNVTLVGVVSADVGLGMPDFRAAERTFQLLTQAAGRAGRGDLPGIVLIQTINPEHYAIRFAAAQDYQKFYEKELQFRR
;
A
#
# COMPACT_ATOMS: atom_id res chain seq x y z
N HIS A 1 21.11 5.29 8.80
CA HIS A 1 19.88 5.06 8.01
C HIS A 1 18.75 5.80 8.69
N ASP A 2 18.27 6.87 8.07
CA ASP A 2 17.14 7.62 8.57
C ASP A 2 15.86 6.77 8.45
N ALA A 3 14.92 6.93 9.40
CA ALA A 3 13.65 6.24 9.37
C ALA A 3 12.86 6.64 8.12
N LEU A 4 12.17 5.68 7.48
CA LEU A 4 11.35 5.97 6.30
C LEU A 4 10.16 6.86 6.69
N PRO A 5 9.88 7.94 5.95
CA PRO A 5 8.75 8.81 6.21
C PRO A 5 7.41 8.06 6.14
N ILE A 6 6.67 8.05 7.26
CA ILE A 6 5.31 7.55 7.36
C ILE A 6 4.35 8.72 7.22
N PHE A 7 3.36 8.59 6.35
CA PHE A 7 2.35 9.60 6.11
C PHE A 7 0.98 9.14 6.62
N ASP A 8 0.46 9.85 7.63
CA ASP A 8 -0.88 9.59 8.19
C ASP A 8 -1.96 10.19 7.29
N THR A 9 -2.57 9.36 6.48
CA THR A 9 -3.65 9.79 5.57
C THR A 9 -4.96 10.07 6.28
N ARG A 10 -5.11 9.75 7.60
CA ARG A 10 -6.28 10.17 8.40
C ARG A 10 -6.22 11.66 8.66
N GLN A 11 -5.05 12.18 9.03
CA GLN A 11 -4.88 13.62 9.27
C GLN A 11 -5.21 14.40 8.01
N GLU A 12 -4.70 13.99 6.86
CA GLU A 12 -5.02 14.63 5.59
C GLU A 12 -6.52 14.58 5.26
N PHE A 13 -7.18 13.44 5.51
CA PHE A 13 -8.63 13.34 5.35
C PHE A 13 -9.38 14.28 6.30
N LEU A 14 -8.99 14.39 7.57
CA LEU A 14 -9.64 15.30 8.53
C LEU A 14 -9.49 16.77 8.13
N GLU A 15 -8.37 17.15 7.52
CA GLU A 15 -8.10 18.50 7.01
C GLU A 15 -8.89 18.79 5.71
N THR A 16 -8.86 17.86 4.75
CA THR A 16 -9.36 18.12 3.39
C THR A 16 -10.76 17.60 3.13
N ARG A 17 -11.24 16.64 3.93
CA ARG A 17 -12.49 15.88 3.73
C ARG A 17 -12.55 15.15 2.40
N LYS A 18 -11.42 14.94 1.73
CA LYS A 18 -11.31 14.24 0.45
C LYS A 18 -10.78 12.82 0.64
N ASN A 19 -11.43 11.86 0.01
CA ASN A 19 -10.95 10.48 -0.08
C ASN A 19 -9.99 10.34 -1.27
N ALA A 20 -8.77 10.85 -1.13
CA ALA A 20 -7.75 10.75 -2.16
C ALA A 20 -6.95 9.43 -2.01
N THR A 21 -6.62 8.80 -3.13
CA THR A 21 -5.71 7.65 -3.20
C THR A 21 -4.27 8.09 -2.90
N PHE A 22 -3.90 9.26 -3.41
CA PHE A 22 -2.58 9.87 -3.24
C PHE A 22 -2.67 11.04 -2.28
N SER A 23 -1.81 11.05 -1.26
CA SER A 23 -1.66 12.20 -0.38
C SER A 23 -1.01 13.37 -1.13
N ARG A 24 -1.28 14.59 -0.68
CA ARG A 24 -0.61 15.80 -1.22
C ARG A 24 0.91 15.64 -1.22
N ARG A 25 1.47 15.03 -0.17
CA ARG A 25 2.92 14.80 -0.06
C ARG A 25 3.45 13.84 -1.12
N LEU A 26 2.75 12.72 -1.37
CA LEU A 26 3.14 11.77 -2.40
C LEU A 26 2.97 12.38 -3.80
N THR A 27 1.88 13.10 -4.05
CA THR A 27 1.63 13.80 -5.32
C THR A 27 2.75 14.80 -5.61
N SER A 28 3.11 15.68 -4.64
CA SER A 28 4.19 16.64 -4.82
C SER A 28 5.55 15.97 -5.04
N ALA A 29 5.81 14.84 -4.36
CA ALA A 29 7.05 14.10 -4.56
C ALA A 29 7.14 13.48 -5.97
N ILE A 30 6.02 12.99 -6.53
CA ILE A 30 5.97 12.48 -7.91
C ILE A 30 6.21 13.63 -8.90
N GLU A 31 5.53 14.78 -8.71
CA GLU A 31 5.73 15.96 -9.57
C GLU A 31 7.19 16.39 -9.62
N GLU A 32 7.84 16.45 -8.46
CA GLU A 32 9.26 16.83 -8.37
C GLU A 32 10.14 15.85 -9.17
N ARG A 33 9.90 14.54 -9.07
CA ARG A 33 10.67 13.53 -9.81
C ARG A 33 10.45 13.63 -11.32
N LEU A 34 9.21 13.83 -11.76
CA LEU A 34 8.89 14.05 -13.17
C LEU A 34 9.60 15.28 -13.74
N LYS A 35 9.61 16.41 -13.00
CA LYS A 35 10.32 17.63 -13.40
C LYS A 35 11.82 17.44 -13.52
N ASN A 36 12.41 16.59 -12.68
CA ASN A 36 13.85 16.29 -12.68
C ASN A 36 14.24 15.18 -13.68
N GLY A 37 13.28 14.57 -14.37
CA GLY A 37 13.55 13.41 -15.23
C GLY A 37 13.93 12.14 -14.46
N GLU A 38 13.55 12.08 -13.17
CA GLU A 38 13.78 10.93 -12.29
C GLU A 38 12.57 9.99 -12.32
N GLN A 39 12.80 8.72 -11.92
CA GLN A 39 11.77 7.69 -11.98
C GLN A 39 11.12 7.43 -10.61
N THR A 40 9.84 7.08 -10.66
CA THR A 40 9.03 6.74 -9.48
C THR A 40 8.53 5.30 -9.56
N MET A 41 8.62 4.58 -8.45
CA MET A 41 8.01 3.26 -8.28
C MET A 41 6.86 3.36 -7.26
N LEU A 42 5.65 2.93 -7.64
CA LEU A 42 4.48 2.92 -6.77
C LEU A 42 4.08 1.49 -6.43
N LEU A 43 4.20 1.17 -5.16
CA LEU A 43 3.90 -0.16 -4.63
C LEU A 43 2.47 -0.23 -4.09
N LEU A 44 1.74 -1.21 -4.61
CA LEU A 44 0.43 -1.59 -4.13
C LEU A 44 0.54 -2.92 -3.39
N ASN A 45 0.10 -2.96 -2.15
CA ASN A 45 0.03 -4.21 -1.41
C ASN A 45 -1.26 -4.95 -1.77
N ARG A 46 -1.37 -5.44 -3.04
CA ARG A 46 -2.54 -6.17 -3.52
C ARG A 46 -2.26 -7.67 -3.56
N ARG A 47 -2.98 -8.44 -2.75
CA ARG A 47 -3.20 -9.88 -2.97
C ARG A 47 -4.71 -10.13 -2.91
N GLY A 48 -5.33 -10.45 -4.06
CA GLY A 48 -6.74 -10.84 -4.18
C GLY A 48 -7.75 -9.69 -4.16
N PHE A 49 -9.00 -10.03 -4.47
CA PHE A 49 -10.16 -9.12 -4.52
C PHE A 49 -10.79 -8.86 -3.14
N SER A 50 -10.09 -9.15 -2.04
CA SER A 50 -10.64 -8.98 -0.69
C SER A 50 -10.72 -7.50 -0.34
N SER A 51 -11.93 -6.94 -0.42
CA SER A 51 -12.23 -5.65 0.16
C SER A 51 -12.53 -5.82 1.64
N PHE A 52 -12.06 -4.91 2.45
CA PHE A 52 -12.42 -4.85 3.88
C PHE A 52 -12.90 -3.45 4.24
N VAL A 53 -13.51 -3.34 5.41
CA VAL A 53 -14.10 -2.10 5.88
C VAL A 53 -13.25 -1.48 6.98
N THR A 54 -13.02 -0.17 6.86
CA THR A 54 -12.29 0.61 7.85
C THR A 54 -12.95 1.96 8.09
N CYS A 55 -12.73 2.50 9.26
CA CYS A 55 -13.10 3.88 9.57
C CYS A 55 -12.02 4.85 9.12
N ARG A 56 -12.36 5.81 8.27
CA ARG A 56 -11.42 6.81 7.77
C ARG A 56 -10.94 7.78 8.86
N SER A 57 -11.77 8.01 9.89
CA SER A 57 -11.46 8.96 10.97
C SER A 57 -10.48 8.39 12.00
N CYS A 58 -10.60 7.10 12.38
CA CYS A 58 -9.77 6.53 13.44
C CYS A 58 -8.92 5.32 13.03
N GLY A 59 -9.05 4.85 11.77
CA GLY A 59 -8.30 3.69 11.26
C GLY A 59 -8.81 2.34 11.78
N HIS A 60 -9.91 2.30 12.54
CA HIS A 60 -10.48 1.04 13.03
C HIS A 60 -10.91 0.14 11.87
N ARG A 61 -10.49 -1.12 11.88
CA ARG A 61 -10.91 -2.18 10.96
C ARG A 61 -11.96 -3.04 11.62
N VAL A 62 -12.92 -3.53 10.84
CA VAL A 62 -13.92 -4.47 11.35
C VAL A 62 -13.30 -5.87 11.36
N GLU A 63 -13.13 -6.42 12.55
CA GLU A 63 -12.45 -7.70 12.79
C GLU A 63 -13.44 -8.75 13.32
N CYS A 64 -13.17 -10.02 13.02
CA CYS A 64 -13.96 -11.14 13.52
C CYS A 64 -13.80 -11.26 15.04
N PRO A 65 -14.90 -11.30 15.82
CA PRO A 65 -14.83 -11.43 17.26
C PRO A 65 -14.25 -12.78 17.73
N ASN A 66 -14.32 -13.82 16.88
CA ASN A 66 -13.88 -15.16 17.22
C ASN A 66 -12.42 -15.43 16.82
N CYS A 67 -11.93 -14.79 15.73
CA CYS A 67 -10.66 -15.15 15.09
C CYS A 67 -9.65 -13.99 15.10
N ALA A 68 -10.03 -12.79 15.53
CA ALA A 68 -9.20 -11.58 15.52
C ALA A 68 -8.54 -11.28 14.15
N VAL A 69 -9.18 -11.69 13.04
CA VAL A 69 -8.77 -11.37 11.67
C VAL A 69 -9.76 -10.39 11.06
N THR A 70 -9.29 -9.56 10.14
CA THR A 70 -10.16 -8.62 9.42
C THR A 70 -11.24 -9.35 8.63
N LEU A 71 -12.49 -8.89 8.72
CA LEU A 71 -13.60 -9.43 7.95
C LEU A 71 -13.52 -9.00 6.49
N THR A 72 -13.80 -9.94 5.59
CA THR A 72 -13.85 -9.68 4.14
C THR A 72 -15.24 -9.20 3.73
N PHE A 73 -15.30 -8.12 2.95
CA PHE A 73 -16.55 -7.63 2.39
C PHE A 73 -16.92 -8.38 1.10
N HIS A 74 -18.08 -9.02 1.12
CA HIS A 74 -18.70 -9.69 -0.03
C HIS A 74 -19.72 -8.77 -0.71
N ARG A 75 -19.36 -8.27 -1.90
CA ARG A 75 -20.20 -7.30 -2.65
C ARG A 75 -21.58 -7.84 -2.99
N ARG A 76 -21.68 -9.14 -3.35
CA ARG A 76 -22.94 -9.77 -3.75
C ARG A 76 -23.96 -9.76 -2.62
N ASP A 77 -23.53 -10.14 -1.43
CA ASP A 77 -24.41 -10.30 -0.27
C ASP A 77 -24.41 -9.06 0.64
N ARG A 78 -23.57 -8.07 0.33
CA ARG A 78 -23.36 -6.83 1.12
C ARG A 78 -23.09 -7.11 2.61
N ARG A 79 -22.33 -8.17 2.88
CA ARG A 79 -21.97 -8.63 4.22
C ARG A 79 -20.47 -8.70 4.41
N LEU A 80 -20.06 -8.61 5.66
CA LEU A 80 -18.73 -8.91 6.15
C LEU A 80 -18.71 -10.36 6.59
N LEU A 81 -17.69 -11.13 6.14
CA LEU A 81 -17.56 -12.57 6.41
C LEU A 81 -16.15 -12.90 6.89
N CYS A 82 -16.06 -13.73 7.91
CA CYS A 82 -14.82 -14.38 8.33
C CYS A 82 -14.62 -15.70 7.57
N HIS A 83 -13.52 -15.83 6.84
CA HIS A 83 -13.19 -17.09 6.11
C HIS A 83 -12.59 -18.19 6.98
N TYR A 84 -12.48 -17.99 8.32
CA TYR A 84 -12.00 -18.98 9.26
C TYR A 84 -13.13 -19.69 10.02
N CYS A 85 -14.15 -18.92 10.43
CA CYS A 85 -15.22 -19.46 11.26
C CYS A 85 -16.64 -19.16 10.72
N ASP A 86 -16.74 -18.66 9.50
CA ASP A 86 -17.99 -18.29 8.82
C ASP A 86 -18.84 -17.25 9.57
N HIS A 87 -18.27 -16.58 10.59
CA HIS A 87 -18.95 -15.45 11.23
C HIS A 87 -19.28 -14.39 10.18
N ALA A 88 -20.55 -13.96 10.15
CA ALA A 88 -21.05 -13.00 9.18
C ALA A 88 -21.81 -11.87 9.88
N GLU A 89 -21.54 -10.62 9.48
CA GLU A 89 -22.24 -9.46 9.99
C GLU A 89 -22.51 -8.43 8.89
N ARG A 90 -23.36 -7.46 9.20
CA ARG A 90 -23.64 -6.33 8.29
C ARG A 90 -22.50 -5.31 8.38
N VAL A 91 -22.30 -4.58 7.27
CA VAL A 91 -21.42 -3.42 7.29
C VAL A 91 -21.98 -2.38 8.27
N PRO A 92 -21.20 -1.94 9.27
CA PRO A 92 -21.68 -0.94 10.21
C PRO A 92 -21.91 0.40 9.50
N SER A 93 -23.00 1.09 9.86
CA SER A 93 -23.28 2.44 9.36
C SER A 93 -22.43 3.51 10.02
N VAL A 94 -21.99 3.25 11.25
CA VAL A 94 -21.08 4.09 12.02
C VAL A 94 -19.95 3.25 12.60
N CYS A 95 -18.81 3.86 12.82
CA CYS A 95 -17.66 3.17 13.40
C CYS A 95 -17.96 2.73 14.84
N PRO A 96 -17.80 1.44 15.19
CA PRO A 96 -18.04 0.96 16.55
C PRO A 96 -17.06 1.54 17.58
N LYS A 97 -15.90 2.05 17.13
CA LYS A 97 -14.87 2.61 18.01
C LYS A 97 -15.03 4.11 18.27
N CYS A 98 -15.29 4.91 17.22
CA CYS A 98 -15.30 6.38 17.34
C CYS A 98 -16.62 7.04 16.93
N GLN A 99 -17.64 6.24 16.60
CA GLN A 99 -18.99 6.67 16.21
C GLN A 99 -19.06 7.56 14.95
N SER A 100 -17.95 7.66 14.20
CA SER A 100 -17.94 8.38 12.92
C SER A 100 -18.67 7.59 11.83
N ASP A 101 -19.35 8.27 10.94
CA ASP A 101 -20.03 7.74 9.75
C ASP A 101 -19.09 7.53 8.55
N HIS A 102 -17.81 7.91 8.70
CA HIS A 102 -16.81 7.80 7.62
C HIS A 102 -16.30 6.36 7.46
N ILE A 103 -17.19 5.45 7.11
CA ILE A 103 -16.89 4.05 6.79
C ILE A 103 -16.44 3.95 5.34
N GLN A 104 -15.28 3.33 5.11
CA GLN A 104 -14.67 3.19 3.81
C GLN A 104 -14.34 1.74 3.48
N PHE A 105 -14.54 1.36 2.22
CA PHE A 105 -14.08 0.09 1.67
C PHE A 105 -12.65 0.26 1.13
N ILE A 106 -11.72 -0.54 1.62
CA ILE A 106 -10.33 -0.56 1.14
C ILE A 106 -10.13 -1.79 0.26
N GLY A 107 -9.45 -1.60 -0.86
CA GLY A 107 -9.22 -2.64 -1.86
C GLY A 107 -9.19 -2.07 -3.28
N THR A 108 -8.61 -0.87 -3.45
CA THR A 108 -8.44 -0.23 -4.75
C THR A 108 -7.53 -1.07 -5.64
N GLY A 109 -7.98 -1.38 -6.85
CA GLY A 109 -7.19 -2.09 -7.85
C GLY A 109 -6.06 -1.23 -8.43
N SER A 110 -5.01 -1.87 -8.93
CA SER A 110 -3.91 -1.23 -9.66
C SER A 110 -4.38 -0.44 -10.88
N GLU A 111 -5.44 -0.90 -11.53
CA GLU A 111 -6.10 -0.24 -12.65
C GLU A 111 -6.63 1.16 -12.27
N LYS A 112 -7.36 1.26 -11.17
CA LYS A 112 -7.86 2.56 -10.70
C LYS A 112 -6.71 3.51 -10.31
N VAL A 113 -5.64 2.99 -9.73
CA VAL A 113 -4.44 3.78 -9.39
C VAL A 113 -3.77 4.31 -10.66
N GLU A 114 -3.66 3.48 -11.69
CA GLU A 114 -3.13 3.87 -13.00
C GLU A 114 -4.00 4.96 -13.66
N GLU A 115 -5.33 4.79 -13.67
CA GLU A 115 -6.27 5.79 -14.18
C GLU A 115 -6.15 7.14 -13.46
N GLU A 116 -6.09 7.14 -12.13
CA GLU A 116 -5.90 8.37 -11.34
C GLU A 116 -4.55 9.04 -11.66
N LEU A 117 -3.48 8.27 -11.85
CA LEU A 117 -2.17 8.81 -12.24
C LEU A 117 -2.21 9.46 -13.64
N HIS A 118 -2.86 8.84 -14.63
CA HIS A 118 -3.03 9.42 -15.96
C HIS A 118 -3.83 10.73 -15.93
N GLN A 119 -4.81 10.83 -15.04
CA GLN A 119 -5.56 12.09 -14.84
C GLN A 119 -4.73 13.18 -14.20
N MET A 120 -3.89 12.83 -13.20
CA MET A 120 -3.04 13.80 -12.50
C MET A 120 -1.80 14.20 -13.29
N PHE A 121 -1.22 13.28 -14.06
CA PHE A 121 0.02 13.43 -14.79
C PHE A 121 -0.12 12.96 -16.22
N PRO A 122 -0.89 13.69 -17.08
CA PRO A 122 -1.22 13.24 -18.45
C PRO A 122 0.00 13.08 -19.35
N GLU A 123 1.09 13.80 -19.08
CA GLU A 123 2.34 13.72 -19.85
C GLU A 123 3.28 12.59 -19.38
N ALA A 124 3.00 11.98 -18.22
CA ALA A 124 3.86 10.94 -17.68
C ALA A 124 3.64 9.60 -18.40
N ARG A 125 4.74 8.92 -18.71
CA ARG A 125 4.74 7.58 -19.26
C ARG A 125 4.63 6.57 -18.13
N ILE A 126 3.45 5.97 -17.98
CA ILE A 126 3.12 5.09 -16.87
C ILE A 126 3.09 3.64 -17.36
N ALA A 127 3.75 2.74 -16.64
CA ALA A 127 3.65 1.30 -16.83
C ALA A 127 3.01 0.65 -15.62
N ARG A 128 2.10 -0.31 -15.86
CA ARG A 128 1.49 -1.14 -14.80
C ARG A 128 2.02 -2.56 -14.88
N MET A 129 2.40 -3.10 -13.72
CA MET A 129 2.92 -4.45 -13.59
C MET A 129 2.22 -5.20 -12.45
N ASP A 130 1.19 -5.95 -12.79
CA ASP A 130 0.48 -6.85 -11.90
C ASP A 130 0.18 -8.19 -12.61
N ARG A 131 -0.51 -9.11 -11.90
CA ARG A 131 -0.82 -10.43 -12.46
C ARG A 131 -1.79 -10.39 -13.65
N ASP A 132 -2.59 -9.34 -13.74
CA ASP A 132 -3.63 -9.21 -14.76
C ASP A 132 -3.04 -8.62 -16.06
N THR A 133 -1.99 -7.79 -15.94
CA THR A 133 -1.31 -7.16 -17.09
C THR A 133 -0.15 -7.97 -17.63
N VAL A 134 0.49 -8.80 -16.79
CA VAL A 134 1.70 -9.54 -17.17
C VAL A 134 1.35 -10.94 -17.67
N SER A 135 1.33 -11.14 -18.99
CA SER A 135 1.14 -12.42 -19.65
C SER A 135 2.46 -13.22 -19.75
N GLY A 136 3.02 -13.62 -18.60
CA GLY A 136 4.22 -14.45 -18.56
C GLY A 136 5.55 -13.71 -18.38
N LYS A 137 6.62 -14.48 -18.25
CA LYS A 137 7.96 -14.01 -17.88
C LYS A 137 8.55 -12.99 -18.87
N ARG A 138 8.37 -13.22 -20.17
CA ARG A 138 8.92 -12.34 -21.22
C ARG A 138 8.29 -10.93 -21.18
N HIS A 139 6.98 -10.84 -20.97
CA HIS A 139 6.29 -9.55 -20.84
C HIS A 139 6.73 -8.81 -19.59
N PHE A 140 6.89 -9.51 -18.46
CA PHE A 140 7.47 -8.96 -17.24
C PHE A 140 8.86 -8.36 -17.47
N GLU A 141 9.75 -9.12 -18.10
CA GLU A 141 11.12 -8.68 -18.41
C GLU A 141 11.14 -7.47 -19.36
N SER A 142 10.25 -7.43 -20.36
CA SER A 142 10.13 -6.32 -21.31
C SER A 142 9.72 -5.00 -20.62
N ILE A 143 8.72 -5.03 -19.73
CA ILE A 143 8.31 -3.81 -18.98
C ILE A 143 9.46 -3.33 -18.09
N LEU A 144 10.11 -4.24 -17.37
CA LEU A 144 11.25 -3.89 -16.51
C LEU A 144 12.42 -3.32 -17.30
N GLN A 145 12.72 -3.90 -18.46
CA GLN A 145 13.79 -3.39 -19.32
C GLN A 145 13.44 -1.98 -19.84
N GLY A 146 12.22 -1.78 -20.33
CA GLY A 146 11.75 -0.44 -20.73
C GLY A 146 11.82 0.58 -19.60
N PHE A 147 11.50 0.17 -18.35
CA PHE A 147 11.61 1.07 -17.20
C PHE A 147 13.08 1.40 -16.88
N ARG A 148 14.00 0.44 -16.94
CA ARG A 148 15.44 0.68 -16.79
C ARG A 148 16.01 1.61 -17.84
N GLU A 149 15.55 1.49 -19.08
CA GLU A 149 15.98 2.31 -20.23
C GLU A 149 15.33 3.69 -20.27
N GLY A 150 14.46 4.02 -19.27
CA GLY A 150 13.80 5.32 -19.20
C GLY A 150 12.62 5.47 -20.16
N SER A 151 12.07 4.37 -20.70
CA SER A 151 10.84 4.41 -21.52
C SER A 151 9.59 4.76 -20.72
N PHE A 152 9.65 4.59 -19.40
CA PHE A 152 8.57 4.91 -18.46
C PHE A 152 9.09 5.76 -17.29
N ASP A 153 8.27 6.70 -16.85
CA ASP A 153 8.57 7.62 -15.75
C ASP A 153 8.05 7.07 -14.42
N ILE A 154 6.89 6.39 -14.46
CA ILE A 154 6.25 5.81 -13.30
C ILE A 154 5.97 4.32 -13.54
N LEU A 155 6.42 3.47 -12.61
CA LEU A 155 6.08 2.06 -12.57
C LEU A 155 5.11 1.77 -11.41
N VAL A 156 3.89 1.37 -11.74
CA VAL A 156 2.88 0.95 -10.76
C VAL A 156 2.85 -0.57 -10.69
N GLY A 157 2.92 -1.13 -9.49
CA GLY A 157 2.81 -2.58 -9.40
C GLY A 157 2.68 -3.12 -7.99
N THR A 158 2.56 -4.43 -7.92
CA THR A 158 2.44 -5.16 -6.66
C THR A 158 3.81 -5.63 -6.16
N GLN A 159 3.84 -6.55 -5.19
CA GLN A 159 5.08 -7.13 -4.66
C GLN A 159 6.07 -7.64 -5.73
N MET A 160 5.60 -7.86 -6.96
CA MET A 160 6.45 -8.33 -8.05
C MET A 160 7.57 -7.34 -8.37
N ILE A 161 7.28 -6.03 -8.34
CA ILE A 161 8.26 -4.99 -8.63
C ILE A 161 9.19 -4.68 -7.44
N ALA A 162 8.79 -5.05 -6.22
CA ALA A 162 9.63 -4.87 -5.04
C ALA A 162 10.79 -5.88 -4.95
N LYS A 163 10.78 -6.95 -5.76
CA LYS A 163 11.77 -8.03 -5.69
C LYS A 163 12.86 -7.88 -6.74
N GLY A 164 14.12 -7.87 -6.28
CA GLY A 164 15.30 -8.28 -7.07
C GLY A 164 15.77 -7.39 -8.22
N HIS A 165 15.14 -6.23 -8.48
CA HIS A 165 15.53 -5.41 -9.63
C HIS A 165 16.30 -4.17 -9.19
N ASP A 166 17.45 -3.97 -9.79
CA ASP A 166 18.26 -2.77 -9.62
C ASP A 166 17.93 -1.78 -10.72
N ILE A 167 17.39 -0.62 -10.33
CA ILE A 167 16.98 0.44 -11.23
C ILE A 167 17.55 1.76 -10.68
N PRO A 168 18.70 2.21 -11.23
CA PRO A 168 19.47 3.31 -10.64
C PRO A 168 18.72 4.65 -10.59
N ASN A 169 17.84 4.91 -11.56
CA ASN A 169 17.13 6.19 -11.66
C ASN A 169 15.85 6.29 -10.80
N VAL A 170 15.53 5.25 -10.01
CA VAL A 170 14.41 5.29 -9.08
C VAL A 170 14.80 6.01 -7.80
N THR A 171 14.36 7.26 -7.70
CA THR A 171 14.63 8.13 -6.54
C THR A 171 13.41 8.28 -5.61
N LEU A 172 12.23 7.84 -6.05
CA LEU A 172 11.03 7.79 -5.22
C LEU A 172 10.37 6.40 -5.26
N VAL A 173 10.15 5.84 -4.09
CA VAL A 173 9.29 4.67 -3.91
C VAL A 173 8.10 5.06 -3.05
N GLY A 174 6.89 5.03 -3.60
CA GLY A 174 5.64 5.31 -2.89
C GLY A 174 4.90 4.01 -2.55
N VAL A 175 4.63 3.77 -1.27
CA VAL A 175 3.67 2.74 -0.85
C VAL A 175 2.29 3.40 -0.74
N VAL A 176 1.41 3.13 -1.70
CA VAL A 176 0.11 3.82 -1.86
C VAL A 176 -0.83 3.54 -0.69
N SER A 177 -0.82 2.33 -0.15
CA SER A 177 -1.53 1.98 1.09
C SER A 177 -0.90 0.77 1.76
N ALA A 178 -0.25 0.97 2.90
CA ALA A 178 0.24 -0.12 3.74
C ALA A 178 -0.91 -0.91 4.39
N ASP A 179 -2.07 -0.27 4.56
CA ASP A 179 -3.25 -0.83 5.22
C ASP A 179 -3.89 -1.99 4.48
N VAL A 180 -3.79 -2.02 3.15
CA VAL A 180 -4.28 -3.13 2.33
C VAL A 180 -3.64 -4.46 2.76
N GLY A 181 -2.35 -4.45 3.04
CA GLY A 181 -1.64 -5.62 3.56
C GLY A 181 -2.06 -6.02 4.95
N LEU A 182 -2.17 -5.04 5.85
CA LEU A 182 -2.61 -5.23 7.23
C LEU A 182 -4.07 -5.68 7.33
N GLY A 183 -4.92 -5.30 6.37
CA GLY A 183 -6.32 -5.67 6.31
C GLY A 183 -6.59 -7.04 5.66
N MET A 184 -5.58 -7.76 5.25
CA MET A 184 -5.77 -9.11 4.72
C MET A 184 -6.29 -10.05 5.82
N PRO A 185 -7.28 -10.92 5.52
CA PRO A 185 -7.79 -11.91 6.46
C PRO A 185 -6.80 -13.09 6.61
N ASP A 186 -5.62 -12.80 7.12
CA ASP A 186 -4.51 -13.75 7.24
C ASP A 186 -3.70 -13.39 8.50
N PHE A 187 -3.44 -14.35 9.35
CA PHE A 187 -2.65 -14.14 10.58
C PHE A 187 -1.23 -13.64 10.31
N ARG A 188 -0.73 -13.80 9.08
CA ARG A 188 0.58 -13.27 8.62
C ARG A 188 0.48 -11.88 7.99
N ALA A 189 -0.65 -11.20 8.10
CA ALA A 189 -0.84 -9.90 7.44
C ALA A 189 0.21 -8.86 7.86
N ALA A 190 0.51 -8.79 9.16
CA ALA A 190 1.53 -7.90 9.70
C ALA A 190 2.95 -8.27 9.22
N GLU A 191 3.31 -9.56 9.24
CA GLU A 191 4.59 -10.06 8.74
C GLU A 191 4.80 -9.73 7.26
N ARG A 192 3.79 -10.02 6.43
CA ARG A 192 3.87 -9.72 4.97
C ARG A 192 3.96 -8.23 4.68
N THR A 193 3.26 -7.42 5.46
CA THR A 193 3.34 -5.96 5.34
C THR A 193 4.72 -5.47 5.73
N PHE A 194 5.27 -5.92 6.86
CA PHE A 194 6.64 -5.60 7.28
C PHE A 194 7.65 -5.97 6.19
N GLN A 195 7.58 -7.20 5.64
CA GLN A 195 8.47 -7.67 4.57
C GLN A 195 8.39 -6.79 3.32
N LEU A 196 7.17 -6.42 2.89
CA LEU A 196 6.98 -5.56 1.72
C LEU A 196 7.59 -4.18 1.94
N LEU A 197 7.34 -3.56 3.09
CA LEU A 197 7.87 -2.23 3.41
C LEU A 197 9.40 -2.24 3.50
N THR A 198 9.99 -3.27 4.10
CA THR A 198 11.44 -3.45 4.15
C THR A 198 12.05 -3.66 2.75
N GLN A 199 11.37 -4.41 1.87
CA GLN A 199 11.79 -4.57 0.48
C GLN A 199 11.70 -3.24 -0.29
N ALA A 200 10.65 -2.46 -0.08
CA ALA A 200 10.47 -1.14 -0.66
C ALA A 200 11.61 -0.18 -0.26
N ALA A 201 12.00 -0.22 1.02
CA ALA A 201 13.11 0.57 1.55
C ALA A 201 14.42 0.38 0.76
N GLY A 202 14.66 -0.83 0.29
CA GLY A 202 15.85 -1.16 -0.48
C GLY A 202 15.77 -0.84 -1.98
N ARG A 203 14.74 -0.14 -2.46
CA ARG A 203 14.57 0.14 -3.91
C ARG A 203 14.90 1.57 -4.32
N ALA A 204 14.72 2.55 -3.44
CA ALA A 204 15.04 3.94 -3.74
C ALA A 204 16.54 4.23 -3.56
N GLY A 205 17.11 5.08 -4.42
CA GLY A 205 18.46 5.60 -4.25
C GLY A 205 19.57 4.56 -4.45
N ARG A 206 19.43 3.70 -5.43
CA ARG A 206 20.48 2.72 -5.80
C ARG A 206 21.49 3.26 -6.80
N GLY A 207 21.24 4.42 -7.39
CA GLY A 207 22.17 5.15 -8.21
C GLY A 207 22.92 6.23 -7.40
N ASP A 208 23.45 7.21 -8.12
CA ASP A 208 24.18 8.34 -7.54
C ASP A 208 23.27 9.35 -6.82
N LEU A 209 21.95 9.30 -7.09
CA LEU A 209 20.98 10.20 -6.50
C LEU A 209 20.37 9.60 -5.22
N PRO A 210 20.15 10.43 -4.18
CA PRO A 210 19.49 9.98 -2.96
C PRO A 210 18.04 9.60 -3.22
N GLY A 211 17.60 8.47 -2.66
CA GLY A 211 16.24 7.99 -2.81
C GLY A 211 15.38 8.21 -1.57
N ILE A 212 14.09 8.41 -1.78
CA ILE A 212 13.09 8.56 -0.73
C ILE A 212 12.05 7.44 -0.86
N VAL A 213 11.63 6.89 0.28
CA VAL A 213 10.50 5.96 0.37
C VAL A 213 9.40 6.61 1.20
N LEU A 214 8.21 6.81 0.62
CA LEU A 214 7.04 7.37 1.31
C LEU A 214 6.01 6.27 1.55
N ILE A 215 5.62 6.09 2.82
CA ILE A 215 4.62 5.08 3.22
C ILE A 215 3.32 5.80 3.60
N GLN A 216 2.26 5.61 2.81
CA GLN A 216 0.91 6.09 3.15
C GLN A 216 0.16 5.04 3.98
N THR A 217 -0.46 5.47 5.08
CA THR A 217 -1.25 4.60 5.96
C THR A 217 -2.29 5.38 6.76
N ILE A 218 -3.39 4.71 7.11
CA ILE A 218 -4.35 5.17 8.12
C ILE A 218 -4.01 4.67 9.53
N ASN A 219 -2.94 3.86 9.69
CA ASN A 219 -2.52 3.28 10.95
C ASN A 219 -1.01 3.47 11.19
N PRO A 220 -0.51 4.72 11.28
CA PRO A 220 0.92 5.00 11.39
C PRO A 220 1.55 4.39 12.65
N GLU A 221 0.74 4.18 13.70
CA GLU A 221 1.20 3.60 14.97
C GLU A 221 1.28 2.06 14.96
N HIS A 222 0.85 1.39 13.88
CA HIS A 222 0.90 -0.06 13.81
C HIS A 222 2.36 -0.55 13.85
N TYR A 223 2.67 -1.49 14.75
CA TYR A 223 4.05 -1.95 14.99
C TYR A 223 4.77 -2.43 13.73
N ALA A 224 4.09 -3.13 12.81
CA ALA A 224 4.68 -3.60 11.57
C ALA A 224 5.13 -2.45 10.66
N ILE A 225 4.39 -1.33 10.63
CA ILE A 225 4.74 -0.13 9.87
C ILE A 225 5.89 0.62 10.54
N ARG A 226 5.79 0.85 11.85
CA ARG A 226 6.82 1.57 12.61
C ARG A 226 8.18 0.87 12.57
N PHE A 227 8.20 -0.44 12.80
CA PHE A 227 9.46 -1.19 12.78
C PHE A 227 10.01 -1.37 11.35
N ALA A 228 9.15 -1.46 10.33
CA ALA A 228 9.61 -1.45 8.95
C ALA A 228 10.23 -0.09 8.58
N ALA A 229 9.61 1.02 8.97
CA ALA A 229 10.14 2.35 8.74
C ALA A 229 11.48 2.58 9.46
N ALA A 230 11.63 2.05 10.66
CA ALA A 230 12.89 2.05 11.41
C ALA A 230 13.89 0.99 10.97
N GLN A 231 13.52 0.09 10.04
CA GLN A 231 14.29 -1.08 9.61
C GLN A 231 14.72 -1.99 10.78
N ASP A 232 13.89 -2.06 11.82
CA ASP A 232 14.14 -2.80 13.06
C ASP A 232 13.45 -4.18 13.03
N TYR A 233 14.11 -5.15 12.40
CA TYR A 233 13.62 -6.53 12.33
C TYR A 233 13.51 -7.18 13.70
N GLN A 234 14.46 -6.91 14.60
CA GLN A 234 14.51 -7.54 15.93
C GLN A 234 13.26 -7.20 16.74
N LYS A 235 12.92 -5.91 16.85
CA LYS A 235 11.72 -5.47 17.57
C LYS A 235 10.44 -5.92 16.88
N PHE A 236 10.40 -5.96 15.56
CA PHE A 236 9.28 -6.53 14.83
C PHE A 236 9.07 -8.00 15.21
N TYR A 237 10.12 -8.82 15.14
CA TYR A 237 10.07 -10.24 15.46
C TYR A 237 9.61 -10.50 16.90
N GLU A 238 10.18 -9.80 17.87
CA GLU A 238 9.78 -9.92 19.28
C GLU A 238 8.30 -9.58 19.49
N LYS A 239 7.83 -8.51 18.84
CA LYS A 239 6.42 -8.09 18.94
C LYS A 239 5.47 -9.07 18.26
N GLU A 240 5.83 -9.56 17.09
CA GLU A 240 5.04 -10.54 16.34
C GLU A 240 4.88 -11.85 17.13
N LEU A 241 5.93 -12.32 17.79
CA LEU A 241 5.87 -13.52 18.64
C LEU A 241 4.91 -13.38 19.81
N GLN A 242 4.77 -12.18 20.39
CA GLN A 242 3.82 -11.93 21.48
C GLN A 242 2.36 -12.12 21.04
N PHE A 243 2.04 -11.84 19.77
CA PHE A 243 0.69 -12.03 19.21
C PHE A 243 0.42 -13.46 18.75
N ARG A 244 1.47 -14.28 18.54
CA ARG A 244 1.34 -15.66 18.05
C ARG A 244 1.36 -16.73 19.16
N ARG A 245 1.63 -16.33 20.38
CA ARG A 245 1.56 -17.18 21.60
C ARG A 245 0.17 -17.11 22.22
#